data_ba98fb799a83bf98a4c39a34fee3789f
#
_entry.id   ba98fb799a83bf98a4c39a34fee3789f
#
_cell.length_a   1.000
_cell.length_b   1.000
_cell.length_c   1.000
_cell.angle_alpha   90.00
_cell.angle_beta   90.00
_cell.angle_gamma   90.00
#
_symmetry.space_group_name_H-M   'P 1'
#
loop_
_entity.id
_entity.type
_entity.pdbx_description
1 polymer ?
#
loop_
_entity_poly.entity_id
_entity_poly.type
_entity_poly.pdbx_seq_one_letter_code
_entity_poly.pdbx_strand_id
1 'polypeptide(L)'
;MKKSNLKIFILAGGLGTRLKSIISDVPKPMAPILNKPFISYVINNIREYYQDEIYLLTHHKSNIIEEYFKSDSKIIIIKENNPLDTGGAVRNAILELNLSVETKILVINGDTYIKPDLNQFIASSDGQINIITKKISDCSRYNTLSIRENRIEKFNDKKESSRNMHVNLGYYLFNDLYFFKDIIDDKFSLED
;
A
#
# COMPACT_ATOMS: atom_id res chain seq x y z
N MET A 1 7.35 -11.15 24.63
CA MET A 1 7.88 -10.33 23.53
C MET A 1 7.01 -9.08 23.44
N LYS A 2 7.59 -7.86 23.41
CA LYS A 2 6.79 -6.65 23.13
C LYS A 2 6.20 -6.81 21.73
N LYS A 3 4.86 -6.75 21.61
CA LYS A 3 4.19 -6.66 20.30
C LYS A 3 4.85 -5.52 19.53
N SER A 4 5.27 -5.76 18.30
CA SER A 4 5.82 -4.73 17.43
C SER A 4 4.79 -3.59 17.32
N ASN A 5 5.22 -2.34 17.52
CA ASN A 5 4.33 -1.18 17.31
C ASN A 5 4.08 -0.89 15.81
N LEU A 6 4.50 -1.80 14.93
CA LEU A 6 4.32 -1.74 13.50
C LEU A 6 3.06 -2.50 13.11
N LYS A 7 2.22 -1.88 12.26
CA LYS A 7 1.09 -2.52 11.57
C LYS A 7 1.35 -2.53 10.07
N ILE A 8 0.91 -3.58 9.38
CA ILE A 8 1.06 -3.68 7.92
C ILE A 8 -0.31 -3.63 7.27
N PHE A 9 -0.51 -2.67 6.38
CA PHE A 9 -1.70 -2.46 5.59
C PHE A 9 -1.40 -2.74 4.12
N ILE A 10 -2.25 -3.53 3.44
CA ILE A 10 -2.15 -3.77 2.01
C ILE A 10 -3.39 -3.19 1.32
N LEU A 11 -3.17 -2.26 0.42
CA LEU A 11 -4.23 -1.62 -0.38
C LEU A 11 -4.75 -2.61 -1.45
N ALA A 12 -5.96 -3.10 -1.27
CA ALA A 12 -6.58 -4.10 -2.13
C ALA A 12 -7.99 -3.70 -2.63
N GLY A 13 -8.42 -2.44 -2.39
CA GLY A 13 -9.76 -1.92 -2.71
C GLY A 13 -9.93 -1.39 -4.13
N GLY A 14 -8.86 -1.25 -4.91
CA GLY A 14 -8.87 -0.61 -6.22
C GLY A 14 -9.77 -1.29 -7.26
N LEU A 15 -10.48 -0.48 -8.08
CA LEU A 15 -11.42 -0.95 -9.12
C LEU A 15 -10.75 -1.69 -10.29
N GLY A 16 -9.41 -1.61 -10.45
CA GLY A 16 -8.66 -2.32 -11.48
C GLY A 16 -9.09 -2.03 -12.92
N THR A 17 -9.57 -0.82 -13.20
CA THR A 17 -10.23 -0.45 -14.47
C THR A 17 -9.44 -0.78 -15.74
N ARG A 18 -8.10 -0.70 -15.67
CA ARG A 18 -7.20 -1.00 -16.80
C ARG A 18 -7.11 -2.49 -17.16
N LEU A 19 -7.40 -3.38 -16.22
CA LEU A 19 -7.36 -4.84 -16.41
C LEU A 19 -8.74 -5.46 -16.65
N LYS A 20 -9.83 -4.67 -16.61
CA LYS A 20 -11.22 -5.17 -16.79
C LYS A 20 -11.44 -5.92 -18.10
N SER A 21 -10.70 -5.60 -19.16
CA SER A 21 -10.79 -6.31 -20.44
C SER A 21 -10.16 -7.70 -20.43
N ILE A 22 -9.31 -8.00 -19.45
CA ILE A 22 -8.56 -9.27 -19.37
C ILE A 22 -9.05 -10.09 -18.17
N ILE A 23 -9.36 -9.42 -17.05
CA ILE A 23 -9.79 -10.04 -15.80
C ILE A 23 -10.97 -9.23 -15.25
N SER A 24 -12.20 -9.71 -15.51
CA SER A 24 -13.43 -9.06 -15.07
C SER A 24 -13.97 -9.60 -13.74
N ASP A 25 -13.66 -10.87 -13.40
CA ASP A 25 -14.39 -11.63 -12.38
C ASP A 25 -13.80 -11.47 -10.99
N VAL A 26 -12.54 -11.07 -10.87
CA VAL A 26 -11.84 -10.87 -9.58
C VAL A 26 -11.25 -9.47 -9.47
N PRO A 27 -11.05 -8.94 -8.25
CA PRO A 27 -10.35 -7.67 -8.06
C PRO A 27 -8.88 -7.82 -8.48
N LYS A 28 -8.24 -6.73 -8.93
CA LYS A 28 -6.87 -6.75 -9.47
C LYS A 28 -5.85 -7.49 -8.59
N PRO A 29 -5.81 -7.32 -7.25
CA PRO A 29 -4.89 -8.07 -6.39
C PRO A 29 -5.13 -9.58 -6.40
N MET A 30 -6.34 -10.03 -6.79
CA MET A 30 -6.69 -11.44 -6.89
C MET A 30 -6.44 -12.04 -8.28
N ALA A 31 -5.85 -11.28 -9.20
CA ALA A 31 -5.46 -11.80 -10.52
C ALA A 31 -4.62 -13.07 -10.37
N PRO A 32 -4.97 -14.19 -11.06
CA PRO A 32 -4.25 -15.44 -10.91
C PRO A 32 -2.87 -15.38 -11.60
N ILE A 33 -1.83 -15.69 -10.85
CA ILE A 33 -0.46 -15.86 -11.33
C ILE A 33 0.03 -17.24 -10.87
N LEU A 34 0.39 -18.11 -11.79
CA LEU A 34 0.84 -19.47 -11.48
C LEU A 34 -0.08 -20.20 -10.47
N ASN A 35 -1.39 -20.13 -10.72
CA ASN A 35 -2.45 -20.75 -9.90
C ASN A 35 -2.64 -20.18 -8.47
N LYS A 36 -2.08 -19.01 -8.17
CA LYS A 36 -2.29 -18.30 -6.91
C LYS A 36 -2.67 -16.84 -7.18
N PRO A 37 -3.48 -16.19 -6.34
CA PRO A 37 -3.71 -14.77 -6.43
C PRO A 37 -2.41 -13.96 -6.30
N PHE A 38 -2.28 -12.89 -7.08
CA PHE A 38 -1.11 -12.02 -7.04
C PHE A 38 -0.78 -11.52 -5.61
N ILE A 39 -1.80 -11.11 -4.86
CA ILE A 39 -1.65 -10.61 -3.47
C ILE A 39 -0.98 -11.66 -2.54
N SER A 40 -1.14 -12.97 -2.82
CA SER A 40 -0.50 -14.02 -2.03
C SER A 40 1.04 -13.96 -2.12
N TYR A 41 1.59 -13.54 -3.27
CA TYR A 41 3.03 -13.34 -3.41
C TYR A 41 3.51 -12.13 -2.61
N VAL A 42 2.72 -11.05 -2.59
CA VAL A 42 3.01 -9.87 -1.78
C VAL A 42 3.01 -10.23 -0.29
N ILE A 43 1.96 -10.93 0.19
CA ILE A 43 1.84 -11.37 1.58
C ILE A 43 2.99 -12.31 1.97
N ASN A 44 3.33 -13.29 1.14
CA ASN A 44 4.42 -14.23 1.42
C ASN A 44 5.77 -13.51 1.57
N ASN A 45 6.03 -12.51 0.71
CA ASN A 45 7.24 -11.69 0.83
C ASN A 45 7.29 -10.90 2.14
N ILE A 46 6.16 -10.34 2.57
CA ILE A 46 6.06 -9.62 3.85
C ILE A 46 6.29 -10.57 5.03
N ARG A 47 5.77 -11.79 4.96
CA ARG A 47 5.90 -12.82 6.00
C ARG A 47 7.32 -13.34 6.21
N GLU A 48 8.24 -13.07 5.31
CA GLU A 48 9.68 -13.30 5.54
C GLU A 48 10.22 -12.40 6.67
N TYR A 49 9.58 -11.24 6.93
CA TYR A 49 10.01 -10.22 7.87
C TYR A 49 9.04 -9.96 9.02
N TYR A 50 7.74 -10.27 8.83
CA TYR A 50 6.66 -9.89 9.74
C TYR A 50 5.68 -11.03 9.97
N GLN A 51 5.46 -11.39 11.24
CA GLN A 51 4.70 -12.58 11.63
C GLN A 51 3.36 -12.27 12.33
N ASP A 52 3.06 -11.00 12.59
CA ASP A 52 1.79 -10.58 13.19
C ASP A 52 0.68 -10.43 12.12
N GLU A 53 -0.46 -9.85 12.49
CA GLU A 53 -1.61 -9.65 11.62
C GLU A 53 -1.28 -8.67 10.46
N ILE A 54 -1.69 -9.01 9.26
CA ILE A 54 -1.66 -8.16 8.07
C ILE A 54 -3.09 -7.73 7.75
N TYR A 55 -3.30 -6.44 7.55
CA TYR A 55 -4.62 -5.86 7.29
C TYR A 55 -4.77 -5.58 5.79
N LEU A 56 -5.78 -6.21 5.17
CA LEU A 56 -6.12 -5.96 3.77
C LEU A 56 -7.23 -4.92 3.70
N LEU A 57 -6.93 -3.75 3.13
CA LEU A 57 -7.89 -2.67 2.95
C LEU A 57 -8.62 -2.89 1.63
N THR A 58 -9.91 -3.21 1.70
CA THR A 58 -10.69 -3.73 0.57
C THR A 58 -11.94 -2.90 0.32
N HIS A 59 -12.39 -2.85 -0.94
CA HIS A 59 -13.65 -2.24 -1.33
C HIS A 59 -14.36 -3.09 -2.40
N HIS A 60 -13.90 -2.98 -3.65
CA HIS A 60 -14.52 -3.68 -4.77
C HIS A 60 -14.30 -5.19 -4.68
N LYS A 61 -15.40 -5.97 -4.71
CA LYS A 61 -15.37 -7.44 -4.63
C LYS A 61 -14.62 -7.98 -3.40
N SER A 62 -14.75 -7.31 -2.26
CA SER A 62 -14.14 -7.70 -0.98
C SER A 62 -14.45 -9.16 -0.61
N ASN A 63 -15.67 -9.63 -0.88
CA ASN A 63 -16.11 -10.99 -0.61
C ASN A 63 -15.21 -12.09 -1.22
N ILE A 64 -14.58 -11.82 -2.37
CA ILE A 64 -13.66 -12.77 -3.03
C ILE A 64 -12.36 -12.87 -2.23
N ILE A 65 -11.87 -11.75 -1.70
CA ILE A 65 -10.67 -11.70 -0.86
C ILE A 65 -10.96 -12.37 0.49
N GLU A 66 -12.10 -12.05 1.10
CA GLU A 66 -12.57 -12.62 2.37
C GLU A 66 -12.65 -14.15 2.29
N GLU A 67 -13.30 -14.69 1.24
CA GLU A 67 -13.46 -16.14 1.06
C GLU A 67 -12.09 -16.82 0.86
N TYR A 68 -11.19 -16.21 0.09
CA TYR A 68 -9.86 -16.79 -0.15
C TYR A 68 -9.02 -16.87 1.13
N PHE A 69 -9.06 -15.84 1.98
CA PHE A 69 -8.25 -15.76 3.20
C PHE A 69 -8.97 -16.21 4.47
N LYS A 70 -10.20 -16.70 4.40
CA LYS A 70 -11.01 -17.08 5.57
C LYS A 70 -10.34 -18.05 6.55
N SER A 71 -9.43 -18.89 6.06
CA SER A 71 -8.69 -19.87 6.87
C SER A 71 -7.39 -19.31 7.46
N ASP A 72 -7.00 -18.10 7.11
CA ASP A 72 -5.78 -17.47 7.59
C ASP A 72 -6.10 -16.44 8.68
N SER A 73 -6.03 -16.86 9.93
CA SER A 73 -6.35 -16.04 11.10
C SER A 73 -5.46 -14.79 11.28
N LYS A 74 -4.36 -14.69 10.53
CA LYS A 74 -3.45 -13.54 10.54
C LYS A 74 -3.74 -12.53 9.43
N ILE A 75 -4.72 -12.80 8.58
CA ILE A 75 -5.21 -11.84 7.60
C ILE A 75 -6.52 -11.24 8.11
N ILE A 76 -6.51 -9.94 8.32
CA ILE A 76 -7.67 -9.18 8.78
C ILE A 76 -8.17 -8.31 7.63
N ILE A 77 -9.44 -8.41 7.31
CA ILE A 77 -10.06 -7.60 6.25
C ILE A 77 -10.68 -6.35 6.86
N ILE A 78 -10.28 -5.19 6.37
CA ILE A 78 -10.91 -3.89 6.63
C ILE A 78 -11.64 -3.48 5.36
N LYS A 79 -12.96 -3.39 5.44
CA LYS A 79 -13.80 -3.13 4.27
C LYS A 79 -14.30 -1.69 4.25
N GLU A 80 -14.00 -1.00 3.16
CA GLU A 80 -14.55 0.33 2.89
C GLU A 80 -16.01 0.22 2.41
N ASN A 81 -16.90 1.04 2.96
CA ASN A 81 -18.29 1.14 2.48
C ASN A 81 -18.38 1.92 1.16
N ASN A 82 -17.54 2.93 0.98
CA ASN A 82 -17.41 3.74 -0.23
C ASN A 82 -15.95 3.78 -0.67
N PRO A 83 -15.65 4.04 -1.95
CA PRO A 83 -14.27 4.17 -2.41
C PRO A 83 -13.63 5.44 -1.82
N LEU A 84 -12.62 5.26 -0.98
CA LEU A 84 -11.97 6.32 -0.20
C LEU A 84 -10.62 6.77 -0.81
N ASP A 85 -10.19 6.16 -1.91
CA ASP A 85 -8.84 6.25 -2.45
C ASP A 85 -7.76 5.75 -1.46
N THR A 86 -6.49 5.87 -1.80
CA THR A 86 -5.42 5.19 -1.04
C THR A 86 -5.22 5.75 0.37
N GLY A 87 -5.27 7.07 0.52
CA GLY A 87 -5.10 7.74 1.80
C GLY A 87 -6.32 7.59 2.71
N GLY A 88 -7.52 7.75 2.15
CA GLY A 88 -8.77 7.56 2.88
C GLY A 88 -8.95 6.12 3.37
N ALA A 89 -8.56 5.11 2.57
CA ALA A 89 -8.55 3.71 2.99
C ALA A 89 -7.68 3.49 4.22
N VAL A 90 -6.47 4.05 4.23
CA VAL A 90 -5.55 3.98 5.37
C VAL A 90 -6.13 4.67 6.60
N ARG A 91 -6.68 5.89 6.44
CA ARG A 91 -7.32 6.64 7.52
C ARG A 91 -8.51 5.88 8.11
N ASN A 92 -9.36 5.30 7.26
CA ASN A 92 -10.48 4.46 7.71
C ASN A 92 -9.99 3.28 8.59
N ALA A 93 -8.95 2.58 8.16
CA ALA A 93 -8.36 1.48 8.94
C ALA A 93 -7.76 1.95 10.28
N ILE A 94 -7.10 3.11 10.32
CA ILE A 94 -6.57 3.71 11.55
C ILE A 94 -7.72 3.96 12.55
N LEU A 95 -8.83 4.51 12.09
CA LEU A 95 -10.00 4.80 12.92
C LEU A 95 -10.70 3.52 13.38
N GLU A 96 -10.95 2.56 12.49
CA GLU A 96 -11.61 1.30 12.81
C GLU A 96 -10.81 0.47 13.84
N LEU A 97 -9.50 0.47 13.72
CA LEU A 97 -8.60 -0.23 14.64
C LEU A 97 -8.27 0.58 15.91
N ASN A 98 -8.77 1.81 16.02
CA ASN A 98 -8.49 2.75 17.12
C ASN A 98 -6.98 2.85 17.43
N LEU A 99 -6.16 3.06 16.38
CA LEU A 99 -4.71 3.08 16.55
C LEU A 99 -4.23 4.36 17.23
N SER A 100 -3.28 4.20 18.14
CA SER A 100 -2.57 5.32 18.77
C SER A 100 -1.70 6.05 17.74
N VAL A 101 -1.50 7.35 17.93
CA VAL A 101 -0.69 8.20 17.03
C VAL A 101 0.76 7.79 16.94
N GLU A 102 1.29 7.13 17.95
CA GLU A 102 2.66 6.58 17.98
C GLU A 102 2.79 5.24 17.24
N THR A 103 1.68 4.71 16.69
CA THR A 103 1.72 3.47 15.90
C THR A 103 2.43 3.74 14.59
N LYS A 104 3.39 2.88 14.26
CA LYS A 104 3.99 2.83 12.93
C LYS A 104 3.13 2.00 11.99
N ILE A 105 2.94 2.46 10.77
CA ILE A 105 2.27 1.68 9.74
C ILE A 105 3.12 1.58 8.47
N LEU A 106 3.19 0.37 7.91
CA LEU A 106 3.73 0.13 6.59
C LEU A 106 2.56 -0.15 5.64
N VAL A 107 2.31 0.78 4.73
CA VAL A 107 1.29 0.66 3.69
C VAL A 107 1.93 0.12 2.41
N ILE A 108 1.30 -0.89 1.79
CA ILE A 108 1.82 -1.56 0.60
C ILE A 108 0.71 -1.64 -0.45
N ASN A 109 1.03 -1.29 -1.69
CA ASN A 109 0.11 -1.51 -2.81
C ASN A 109 -0.03 -3.01 -3.10
N GLY A 110 -1.25 -3.53 -3.04
CA GLY A 110 -1.56 -4.95 -3.25
C GLY A 110 -1.43 -5.43 -4.70
N ASP A 111 -1.08 -4.54 -5.62
CA ASP A 111 -0.90 -4.81 -7.05
C ASP A 111 0.54 -4.56 -7.54
N THR A 112 1.47 -4.36 -6.63
CA THR A 112 2.90 -4.15 -6.91
C THR A 112 3.72 -5.22 -6.20
N TYR A 113 4.65 -5.85 -6.91
CA TYR A 113 5.54 -6.86 -6.36
C TYR A 113 7.00 -6.43 -6.48
N ILE A 114 7.63 -6.23 -5.35
CA ILE A 114 9.07 -6.03 -5.19
C ILE A 114 9.56 -6.86 -3.99
N LYS A 115 10.85 -7.09 -3.90
CA LYS A 115 11.50 -7.74 -2.76
C LYS A 115 12.50 -6.79 -2.09
N PRO A 116 12.04 -5.77 -1.36
CA PRO A 116 12.93 -4.91 -0.60
C PRO A 116 13.41 -5.62 0.67
N ASP A 117 14.58 -5.23 1.18
CA ASP A 117 14.93 -5.54 2.56
C ASP A 117 14.10 -4.63 3.48
N LEU A 118 13.00 -5.16 4.01
CA LEU A 118 12.09 -4.40 4.88
C LEU A 118 12.74 -4.02 6.21
N ASN A 119 13.64 -4.85 6.75
CA ASN A 119 14.35 -4.52 7.98
C ASN A 119 15.26 -3.31 7.77
N GLN A 120 16.01 -3.30 6.67
CA GLN A 120 16.85 -2.17 6.31
C GLN A 120 16.00 -0.92 6.04
N PHE A 121 14.91 -1.04 5.29
CA PHE A 121 14.01 0.08 5.02
C PHE A 121 13.48 0.71 6.30
N ILE A 122 12.92 -0.10 7.20
CA ILE A 122 12.35 0.37 8.47
C ILE A 122 13.43 1.00 9.37
N ALA A 123 14.62 0.40 9.42
CA ALA A 123 15.70 0.88 10.26
C ALA A 123 16.34 2.20 9.75
N SER A 124 16.38 2.40 8.42
CA SER A 124 16.97 3.59 7.80
C SER A 124 16.00 4.75 7.60
N SER A 125 14.71 4.55 7.90
CA SER A 125 13.66 5.55 7.70
C SER A 125 13.59 6.55 8.85
N ASP A 126 14.02 7.78 8.60
CA ASP A 126 14.15 8.87 9.58
C ASP A 126 13.08 9.97 9.43
N GLY A 127 12.40 10.04 8.28
CA GLY A 127 11.30 10.98 8.04
C GLY A 127 9.99 10.52 8.67
N GLN A 128 9.02 11.45 8.81
CA GLN A 128 7.66 11.11 9.25
C GLN A 128 7.00 10.12 8.28
N ILE A 129 7.14 10.38 6.97
CA ILE A 129 6.69 9.50 5.88
C ILE A 129 7.88 9.14 5.01
N ASN A 130 8.08 7.85 4.75
CA ASN A 130 9.17 7.34 3.95
C ASN A 130 8.62 6.45 2.84
N ILE A 131 9.17 6.56 1.63
CA ILE A 131 8.67 5.86 0.44
C ILE A 131 9.82 5.11 -0.24
N ILE A 132 9.57 3.87 -0.66
CA ILE A 132 10.52 3.15 -1.51
C ILE A 132 10.35 3.64 -2.95
N THR A 133 11.43 4.13 -3.52
CA THR A 133 11.48 4.62 -4.90
C THR A 133 12.53 3.88 -5.73
N LYS A 134 12.39 3.93 -7.03
CA LYS A 134 13.40 3.42 -7.97
C LYS A 134 13.58 4.37 -9.13
N LYS A 135 14.82 4.66 -9.48
CA LYS A 135 15.14 5.38 -10.71
C LYS A 135 15.04 4.43 -11.90
N ILE A 136 14.23 4.80 -12.90
CA ILE A 136 14.04 4.02 -14.13
C ILE A 136 14.23 4.91 -15.37
N SER A 137 14.62 4.30 -16.49
CA SER A 137 14.89 5.01 -17.74
C SER A 137 13.63 5.38 -18.52
N ASP A 138 12.62 4.52 -18.53
CA ASP A 138 11.33 4.76 -19.19
C ASP A 138 10.24 4.94 -18.15
N CYS A 139 9.81 6.18 -17.97
CA CYS A 139 8.80 6.57 -16.97
C CYS A 139 7.40 6.77 -17.58
N SER A 140 7.19 6.47 -18.86
CA SER A 140 5.97 6.79 -19.62
C SER A 140 4.66 6.23 -19.02
N ARG A 141 4.77 5.18 -18.20
CA ARG A 141 3.61 4.50 -17.57
C ARG A 141 3.36 4.90 -16.13
N TYR A 142 4.24 5.68 -15.52
CA TYR A 142 4.27 5.94 -14.08
C TYR A 142 4.14 7.43 -13.79
N ASN A 143 3.55 7.75 -12.65
CA ASN A 143 3.77 9.03 -12.02
C ASN A 143 5.21 9.03 -11.49
N THR A 144 5.91 10.14 -11.66
CA THR A 144 7.31 10.26 -11.27
C THR A 144 7.45 11.14 -10.04
N LEU A 145 8.62 11.11 -9.43
CA LEU A 145 8.95 11.87 -8.23
C LEU A 145 10.12 12.80 -8.51
N SER A 146 9.98 14.05 -8.11
CA SER A 146 11.09 14.98 -7.98
C SER A 146 11.71 14.82 -6.59
N ILE A 147 12.98 14.45 -6.54
CA ILE A 147 13.69 14.17 -5.29
C ILE A 147 14.92 15.09 -5.21
N ARG A 148 15.07 15.77 -4.08
CA ARG A 148 16.24 16.57 -3.73
C ARG A 148 16.72 16.20 -2.34
N GLU A 149 18.01 15.99 -2.17
CA GLU A 149 18.64 15.65 -0.88
C GLU A 149 17.91 14.52 -0.13
N ASN A 150 17.53 13.46 -0.87
CA ASN A 150 16.76 12.31 -0.37
C ASN A 150 15.35 12.65 0.15
N ARG A 151 14.79 13.81 -0.20
CA ARG A 151 13.44 14.23 0.12
C ARG A 151 12.60 14.37 -1.15
N ILE A 152 11.35 13.93 -1.09
CA ILE A 152 10.39 14.09 -2.17
C ILE A 152 9.88 15.54 -2.11
N GLU A 153 10.11 16.28 -3.20
CA GLU A 153 9.60 17.65 -3.35
C GLU A 153 8.22 17.67 -4.02
N LYS A 154 7.98 16.73 -4.95
CA LYS A 154 6.74 16.69 -5.73
C LYS A 154 6.48 15.30 -6.29
N PHE A 155 5.19 14.92 -6.32
CA PHE A 155 4.67 13.88 -7.20
C PHE A 155 4.32 14.54 -8.55
N ASN A 156 4.93 14.07 -9.63
CA ASN A 156 4.72 14.65 -10.96
C ASN A 156 3.66 13.87 -11.72
N ASP A 157 2.81 14.57 -12.45
CA ASP A 157 1.86 13.94 -13.36
C ASP A 157 2.56 13.18 -14.49
N LYS A 158 1.88 12.18 -15.08
CA LYS A 158 2.40 11.43 -16.23
C LYS A 158 2.80 12.30 -17.42
N LYS A 159 2.14 13.44 -17.60
CA LYS A 159 2.46 14.41 -18.67
C LYS A 159 3.80 15.12 -18.44
N GLU A 160 4.23 15.22 -17.19
CA GLU A 160 5.51 15.83 -16.78
C GLU A 160 6.63 14.78 -16.71
N SER A 161 6.30 13.49 -16.90
CA SER A 161 7.24 12.38 -16.77
C SER A 161 8.28 12.43 -17.87
N SER A 162 9.53 12.66 -17.50
CA SER A 162 10.70 12.60 -18.37
C SER A 162 11.44 11.27 -18.21
N ARG A 163 12.57 11.12 -18.92
CA ARG A 163 13.44 9.94 -18.78
C ARG A 163 14.30 10.04 -17.52
N ASN A 164 14.68 8.88 -16.98
CA ASN A 164 15.60 8.76 -15.84
C ASN A 164 15.09 9.43 -14.54
N MET A 165 13.82 9.32 -14.24
CA MET A 165 13.22 9.82 -13.02
C MET A 165 12.96 8.69 -12.00
N HIS A 166 12.70 9.08 -10.77
CA HIS A 166 12.25 8.16 -9.73
C HIS A 166 10.75 7.88 -9.87
N VAL A 167 10.38 6.62 -9.64
CA VAL A 167 8.98 6.19 -9.55
C VAL A 167 8.73 5.63 -8.16
N ASN A 168 7.50 5.80 -7.70
CA ASN A 168 7.01 5.22 -6.47
C ASN A 168 6.79 3.71 -6.65
N LEU A 169 7.30 2.91 -5.71
CA LEU A 169 7.13 1.45 -5.72
C LEU A 169 5.98 0.96 -4.82
N GLY A 170 5.16 1.89 -4.30
CA GLY A 170 3.96 1.55 -3.54
C GLY A 170 4.23 0.99 -2.14
N TYR A 171 5.32 1.37 -1.50
CA TYR A 171 5.66 1.07 -0.12
C TYR A 171 5.85 2.37 0.64
N TYR A 172 5.00 2.63 1.63
CA TYR A 172 4.98 3.85 2.43
C TYR A 172 5.10 3.49 3.91
N LEU A 173 6.15 3.96 4.58
CA LEU A 173 6.29 3.82 6.03
C LEU A 173 5.95 5.13 6.71
N PHE A 174 4.94 5.12 7.54
CA PHE A 174 4.59 6.20 8.45
C PHE A 174 5.17 5.87 9.83
N ASN A 175 6.07 6.70 10.32
CA ASN A 175 6.69 6.51 11.64
C ASN A 175 5.77 6.91 12.80
N ASP A 176 4.75 7.71 12.50
CA ASP A 176 3.64 8.06 13.37
C ASP A 176 2.38 8.36 12.53
N LEU A 177 1.24 8.60 13.19
CA LEU A 177 -0.03 8.84 12.53
C LEU A 177 -0.50 10.31 12.63
N TYR A 178 0.38 11.24 12.99
CA TYR A 178 0.01 12.66 13.07
C TYR A 178 -0.47 13.21 11.74
N PHE A 179 0.10 12.75 10.63
CA PHE A 179 -0.33 13.12 9.27
C PHE A 179 -1.84 12.95 9.05
N PHE A 180 -2.44 11.89 9.63
CA PHE A 180 -3.87 11.60 9.42
C PHE A 180 -4.82 12.36 10.34
N LYS A 181 -4.32 13.08 11.36
CA LYS A 181 -5.16 13.79 12.33
C LYS A 181 -5.87 15.00 11.75
N ASP A 182 -5.17 15.75 10.89
CA ASP A 182 -5.63 17.06 10.39
C ASP A 182 -6.36 16.93 9.05
N ILE A 183 -6.45 15.72 8.49
CA ILE A 183 -7.16 15.48 7.23
C ILE A 183 -8.66 15.43 7.51
N ILE A 184 -9.39 16.38 6.93
CA ILE A 184 -10.85 16.50 7.07
C ILE A 184 -11.56 15.61 6.04
N ASP A 185 -11.03 15.51 4.82
CA ASP A 185 -11.63 14.74 3.73
C ASP A 185 -11.49 13.24 3.96
N ASP A 186 -12.62 12.53 3.88
CA ASP A 186 -12.61 11.07 3.99
C ASP A 186 -12.00 10.40 2.76
N LYS A 187 -12.01 11.09 1.60
CA LYS A 187 -11.51 10.58 0.33
C LYS A 187 -10.33 11.38 -0.16
N PHE A 188 -9.14 10.77 -0.15
CA PHE A 188 -7.90 11.37 -0.65
C PHE A 188 -6.89 10.30 -1.05
N SER A 189 -5.92 10.67 -1.89
CA SER A 189 -4.82 9.80 -2.31
C SER A 189 -3.56 10.06 -1.46
N LEU A 190 -2.72 9.06 -1.28
CA LEU A 190 -1.39 9.21 -0.67
C LEU A 190 -0.39 9.90 -1.61
N GLU A 191 -0.75 10.12 -2.86
CA GLU A 191 0.12 10.66 -3.92
C GLU A 191 -0.30 12.07 -4.39
N ASP A 192 -1.32 12.67 -3.76
CA ASP A 192 -1.83 14.01 -4.08
C ASP A 192 -1.25 15.09 -3.17
#